data_d085fe652a201f98089e55b4344d9257
#
_entry.id   d085fe652a201f98089e55b4344d9257
#
_cell.length_a   1.000
_cell.length_b   1.000
_cell.length_c   1.000
_cell.angle_alpha   90.00
_cell.angle_beta   90.00
_cell.angle_gamma   90.00
#
_symmetry.space_group_name_H-M   'P 1'
#
loop_
_entity.id
_entity.type
_entity.pdbx_description
1 polymer ?
#
loop_
_entity_poly.entity_id
_entity_poly.type
_entity_poly.pdbx_seq_one_letter_code
_entity_poly.pdbx_strand_id
1 'polypeptide(L)'
;MSSEKEKPVDPTAASRKQDHIELAFQSQIGVRGVDARFYYEPMLAAHPAPGAWPSFAFLGRTLRTPMWVSSMTGGTALAGTINHNLARLCAEFGMGMGLGSCRQLLYGDEHLSDF
;
A
#
# COMPACT_ATOMS: atom_id res chain seq x y z
N MET A 1 -23.70 -33.51 16.03
CA MET A 1 -23.98 -32.48 15.01
C MET A 1 -23.52 -31.17 15.58
N SER A 2 -22.35 -30.73 15.17
CA SER A 2 -21.77 -29.45 15.58
C SER A 2 -22.44 -28.37 14.74
N SER A 3 -23.19 -27.45 15.35
CA SER A 3 -23.74 -26.30 14.63
C SER A 3 -22.59 -25.39 14.26
N GLU A 4 -22.19 -25.38 12.99
CA GLU A 4 -21.36 -24.31 12.46
C GLU A 4 -22.10 -23.00 12.68
N LYS A 5 -21.61 -22.19 13.63
CA LYS A 5 -22.05 -20.81 13.78
C LYS A 5 -21.59 -20.05 12.56
N GLU A 6 -22.53 -19.61 11.71
CA GLU A 6 -22.22 -18.68 10.63
C GLU A 6 -21.39 -17.53 11.19
N LYS A 7 -20.19 -17.33 10.62
CA LYS A 7 -19.33 -16.22 11.00
C LYS A 7 -20.00 -14.92 10.57
N PRO A 8 -20.06 -13.90 11.42
CA PRO A 8 -20.70 -12.65 11.06
C PRO A 8 -19.94 -11.99 9.90
N VAL A 9 -20.63 -11.68 8.82
CA VAL A 9 -20.10 -10.95 7.68
C VAL A 9 -20.27 -9.45 7.92
N ASP A 10 -19.22 -8.64 7.70
CA ASP A 10 -19.32 -7.19 7.72
C ASP A 10 -19.93 -6.71 6.38
N PRO A 11 -21.21 -6.32 6.32
CA PRO A 11 -21.89 -5.99 5.07
C PRO A 11 -21.35 -4.70 4.43
N THR A 12 -20.58 -3.89 5.15
CA THR A 12 -20.05 -2.61 4.66
C THR A 12 -18.59 -2.69 4.25
N ALA A 13 -17.94 -3.84 4.43
CA ALA A 13 -16.50 -3.95 4.20
C ALA A 13 -16.12 -3.71 2.73
N ALA A 14 -16.88 -4.27 1.79
CA ALA A 14 -16.61 -4.12 0.36
C ALA A 14 -16.83 -2.68 -0.11
N SER A 15 -17.95 -2.04 0.28
CA SER A 15 -18.24 -0.65 -0.10
C SER A 15 -17.19 0.32 0.46
N ARG A 16 -16.81 0.19 1.73
CA ARG A 16 -15.75 1.04 2.31
C ARG A 16 -14.41 0.90 1.58
N LYS A 17 -14.07 -0.30 1.12
CA LYS A 17 -12.83 -0.52 0.36
C LYS A 17 -12.91 0.11 -1.02
N GLN A 18 -14.06 0.04 -1.67
CA GLN A 18 -14.31 0.72 -2.93
C GLN A 18 -14.20 2.24 -2.78
N ASP A 19 -14.84 2.80 -1.76
CA ASP A 19 -14.79 4.23 -1.43
C ASP A 19 -13.35 4.71 -1.21
N HIS A 20 -12.52 3.91 -0.52
CA HIS A 20 -11.11 4.25 -0.31
C HIS A 20 -10.33 4.33 -1.63
N ILE A 21 -10.58 3.43 -2.56
CA ILE A 21 -9.93 3.43 -3.87
C ILE A 21 -10.38 4.66 -4.68
N GLU A 22 -11.68 4.95 -4.70
CA GLU A 22 -12.24 6.10 -5.41
C GLU A 22 -11.70 7.42 -4.85
N LEU A 23 -11.68 7.57 -3.53
CA LEU A 23 -11.11 8.74 -2.87
C LEU A 23 -9.61 8.89 -3.15
N ALA A 24 -8.85 7.80 -3.25
CA ALA A 24 -7.44 7.85 -3.60
C ALA A 24 -7.23 8.42 -5.01
N PHE A 25 -8.07 8.06 -5.98
CA PHE A 25 -8.03 8.64 -7.32
C PHE A 25 -8.44 10.13 -7.35
N GLN A 26 -9.35 10.54 -6.48
CA GLN A 26 -9.81 11.93 -6.38
C GLN A 26 -8.81 12.83 -5.63
N SER A 27 -8.02 12.28 -4.73
CA SER A 27 -7.11 13.02 -3.84
C SER A 27 -5.78 13.42 -4.49
N GLN A 28 -5.68 13.36 -5.81
CA GLN A 28 -4.46 13.72 -6.52
C GLN A 28 -4.14 15.21 -6.39
N ILE A 29 -2.93 15.48 -5.91
CA ILE A 29 -2.40 16.85 -5.85
C ILE A 29 -1.99 17.25 -7.27
N GLY A 30 -2.64 18.26 -7.83
CA GLY A 30 -2.26 18.80 -9.14
C GLY A 30 -0.86 19.42 -9.11
N VAL A 31 -0.21 19.44 -10.28
CA VAL A 31 1.17 19.96 -10.49
C VAL A 31 1.38 21.40 -9.95
N ARG A 32 0.30 22.13 -9.73
CA ARG A 32 0.34 23.52 -9.20
C ARG A 32 0.26 23.61 -7.67
N GLY A 33 0.00 22.50 -6.99
CA GLY A 33 -0.05 22.43 -5.53
C GLY A 33 1.32 22.00 -4.98
N VAL A 34 2.26 22.94 -4.86
CA VAL A 34 3.52 22.66 -4.16
C VAL A 34 3.21 22.42 -2.68
N ASP A 35 3.68 21.31 -2.14
CA ASP A 35 3.55 21.04 -0.71
C ASP A 35 4.42 22.04 0.07
N ALA A 36 3.78 23.07 0.62
CA ALA A 36 4.46 24.16 1.33
C ALA A 36 5.19 23.70 2.63
N ARG A 37 5.04 22.44 3.02
CA ARG A 37 5.80 21.86 4.15
C ARG A 37 7.25 21.55 3.76
N PHE A 38 7.56 21.47 2.47
CA PHE A 38 8.89 21.15 1.96
C PHE A 38 9.44 22.36 1.18
N TYR A 39 10.65 22.70 1.51
CA TYR A 39 11.41 23.68 0.77
C TYR A 39 12.37 22.98 -0.17
N TYR A 40 12.20 23.16 -1.46
CA TYR A 40 13.08 22.57 -2.48
C TYR A 40 14.10 23.60 -2.95
N GLU A 41 15.36 23.36 -2.63
CA GLU A 41 16.48 24.22 -3.01
C GLU A 41 17.48 23.41 -3.86
N PRO A 42 17.26 23.32 -5.18
CA PRO A 42 18.05 22.43 -6.06
C PRO A 42 19.52 22.83 -6.14
N MET A 43 19.86 24.10 -5.94
CA MET A 43 21.24 24.56 -6.03
C MET A 43 22.09 24.22 -4.81
N LEU A 44 21.46 23.99 -3.66
CA LEU A 44 22.13 23.64 -2.41
C LEU A 44 21.98 22.17 -2.04
N ALA A 45 21.12 21.43 -2.75
CA ALA A 45 20.86 20.04 -2.47
C ALA A 45 21.97 19.16 -3.05
N ALA A 46 22.60 18.34 -2.20
CA ALA A 46 23.51 17.28 -2.63
C ALA A 46 22.67 16.07 -3.12
N HIS A 47 22.43 16.03 -4.40
CA HIS A 47 21.73 14.88 -5.01
C HIS A 47 22.70 13.70 -5.18
N PRO A 48 22.24 12.46 -4.90
CA PRO A 48 23.04 11.29 -5.21
C PRO A 48 23.25 11.18 -6.73
N ALA A 49 24.42 10.73 -7.14
CA ALA A 49 24.67 10.41 -8.54
C ALA A 49 23.71 9.30 -9.02
N PRO A 50 23.40 9.23 -10.32
CA PRO A 50 22.61 8.12 -10.86
C PRO A 50 23.19 6.76 -10.46
N GLY A 51 22.36 5.89 -9.90
CA GLY A 51 22.78 4.57 -9.41
C GLY A 51 23.48 4.56 -8.04
N ALA A 52 23.76 5.72 -7.44
CA ALA A 52 24.41 5.82 -6.12
C ALA A 52 23.43 5.88 -4.95
N TRP A 53 22.23 5.37 -5.13
CA TRP A 53 21.23 5.31 -4.07
C TRP A 53 21.65 4.32 -2.98
N PRO A 54 21.86 4.74 -1.73
CA PRO A 54 22.31 3.83 -0.70
C PRO A 54 21.17 2.87 -0.31
N SER A 55 21.52 1.60 -0.14
CA SER A 55 20.62 0.66 0.52
C SER A 55 20.55 0.99 2.02
N PHE A 56 19.44 0.65 2.67
CA PHE A 56 19.31 0.85 4.09
C PHE A 56 18.67 -0.36 4.80
N ALA A 57 19.09 -0.58 6.04
CA ALA A 57 18.56 -1.65 6.86
C ALA A 57 17.28 -1.22 7.57
N PHE A 58 16.23 -2.03 7.46
CA PHE A 58 14.96 -1.81 8.13
C PHE A 58 14.35 -3.13 8.56
N LEU A 59 14.06 -3.29 9.83
CA LEU A 59 13.47 -4.50 10.44
C LEU A 59 14.18 -5.80 10.03
N GLY A 60 15.51 -5.81 10.02
CA GLY A 60 16.33 -6.98 9.66
C GLY A 60 16.35 -7.30 8.18
N ARG A 61 15.85 -6.43 7.31
CA ARG A 61 15.91 -6.53 5.85
C ARG A 61 16.71 -5.38 5.28
N THR A 62 17.33 -5.61 4.13
CA THR A 62 17.99 -4.56 3.35
C THR A 62 17.07 -4.12 2.23
N LEU A 63 16.68 -2.85 2.25
CA LEU A 63 15.89 -2.22 1.19
C LEU A 63 16.83 -1.45 0.25
N ARG A 64 16.48 -1.41 -1.03
CA ARG A 64 17.26 -0.66 -2.04
C ARG A 64 16.82 0.79 -2.16
N THR A 65 15.64 1.12 -1.64
CA THR A 65 15.10 2.49 -1.65
C THR A 65 14.46 2.81 -0.29
N PRO A 66 14.54 4.06 0.17
CA PRO A 66 13.89 4.50 1.42
C PRO A 66 12.40 4.78 1.20
N MET A 67 11.76 4.09 0.28
CA MET A 67 10.34 4.26 -0.03
C MET A 67 9.54 3.05 0.43
N TRP A 68 8.31 3.33 0.79
CA TRP A 68 7.38 2.33 1.31
C TRP A 68 5.99 2.57 0.76
N VAL A 69 5.36 1.54 0.23
CA VAL A 69 3.96 1.61 -0.16
C VAL A 69 3.08 1.58 1.09
N SER A 70 2.30 2.61 1.29
CA SER A 70 1.42 2.75 2.44
C SER A 70 0.25 1.74 2.39
N SER A 71 -0.14 1.26 3.56
CA SER A 71 -1.27 0.33 3.73
C SER A 71 -2.59 1.01 3.38
N MET A 72 -3.36 0.45 2.45
CA MET A 72 -4.65 1.04 2.08
C MET A 72 -5.75 0.00 1.89
N THR A 73 -5.56 -1.01 1.06
CA THR A 73 -6.65 -1.84 0.56
C THR A 73 -6.39 -3.35 0.68
N GLY A 74 -7.45 -4.14 0.54
CA GLY A 74 -7.46 -5.61 0.60
C GLY A 74 -8.88 -6.12 0.73
N GLY A 75 -9.12 -7.39 0.42
CA GLY A 75 -10.40 -8.06 0.60
C GLY A 75 -11.48 -7.70 -0.43
N THR A 76 -11.09 -7.34 -1.64
CA THR A 76 -11.94 -7.27 -2.84
C THR A 76 -11.10 -7.63 -4.07
N ALA A 77 -11.71 -8.10 -5.15
CA ALA A 77 -11.01 -8.47 -6.38
C ALA A 77 -10.17 -7.31 -6.95
N LEU A 78 -10.69 -6.09 -6.92
CA LEU A 78 -9.95 -4.91 -7.36
C LEU A 78 -8.77 -4.63 -6.42
N ALA A 79 -8.95 -4.75 -5.12
CA ALA A 79 -7.89 -4.59 -4.14
C ALA A 79 -6.79 -5.65 -4.31
N GLY A 80 -7.15 -6.89 -4.64
CA GLY A 80 -6.21 -7.96 -4.98
C GLY A 80 -5.35 -7.58 -6.18
N THR A 81 -5.97 -7.10 -7.26
CA THR A 81 -5.23 -6.62 -8.44
C THR A 81 -4.25 -5.51 -8.10
N ILE A 82 -4.67 -4.53 -7.30
CA ILE A 82 -3.82 -3.42 -6.86
C ILE A 82 -2.66 -3.94 -6.01
N ASN A 83 -2.93 -4.78 -5.02
CA ASN A 83 -1.92 -5.33 -4.12
C ASN A 83 -0.88 -6.17 -4.87
N HIS A 84 -1.30 -7.02 -5.81
CA HIS A 84 -0.38 -7.80 -6.65
C HIS A 84 0.55 -6.90 -7.49
N ASN A 85 0.01 -5.85 -8.10
CA ASN A 85 0.82 -4.91 -8.88
C ASN A 85 1.83 -4.16 -8.00
N LEU A 86 1.40 -3.71 -6.82
CA LEU A 86 2.27 -3.03 -5.86
C LEU A 86 3.32 -3.97 -5.26
N ALA A 87 2.97 -5.22 -4.97
CA ALA A 87 3.92 -6.22 -4.48
C ALA A 87 5.02 -6.51 -5.52
N ARG A 88 4.66 -6.64 -6.79
CA ARG A 88 5.63 -6.80 -7.90
C ARG A 88 6.55 -5.59 -8.01
N LEU A 89 5.99 -4.38 -7.96
CA LEU A 89 6.78 -3.14 -7.93
C LEU A 89 7.78 -3.14 -6.76
N CYS A 90 7.30 -3.44 -5.55
CA CYS A 90 8.14 -3.44 -4.35
C CYS A 90 9.26 -4.49 -4.44
N ALA A 91 8.98 -5.67 -4.99
CA ALA A 91 9.99 -6.70 -5.20
C ALA A 91 11.04 -6.27 -6.22
N GLU A 92 10.62 -5.66 -7.33
CA GLU A 92 11.50 -5.20 -8.40
C GLU A 92 12.43 -4.08 -7.93
N PHE A 93 11.89 -3.09 -7.22
CA PHE A 93 12.65 -1.91 -6.78
C PHE A 93 13.22 -2.02 -5.36
N GLY A 94 13.02 -3.13 -4.66
CA GLY A 94 13.52 -3.36 -3.30
C GLY A 94 12.93 -2.37 -2.29
N MET A 95 11.63 -2.14 -2.41
CA MET A 95 10.83 -1.28 -1.54
C MET A 95 10.13 -2.11 -0.45
N GLY A 96 9.68 -1.45 0.61
CA GLY A 96 8.74 -2.04 1.55
C GLY A 96 7.29 -1.83 1.11
N MET A 97 6.40 -2.67 1.63
CA MET A 97 4.96 -2.55 1.41
C MET A 97 4.21 -2.85 2.70
N GLY A 98 3.23 -2.02 3.03
CA GLY A 98 2.23 -2.29 4.04
C GLY A 98 0.95 -2.82 3.37
N LEU A 99 0.35 -3.84 3.96
CA LEU A 99 -0.95 -4.33 3.54
C LEU A 99 -2.06 -3.53 4.22
N GLY A 100 -3.19 -3.39 3.56
CA GLY A 100 -4.41 -2.89 4.19
C GLY A 100 -4.88 -3.84 5.30
N SER A 101 -5.89 -3.42 6.05
CA SER A 101 -6.44 -4.24 7.13
C SER A 101 -6.85 -5.63 6.63
N CYS A 102 -6.23 -6.67 7.17
CA CYS A 102 -6.57 -8.07 6.91
C CYS A 102 -7.86 -8.52 7.65
N ARG A 103 -8.72 -7.59 8.06
CA ARG A 103 -9.93 -7.85 8.85
C ARG A 103 -10.86 -8.85 8.17
N GLN A 104 -10.90 -8.88 6.84
CA GLN A 104 -11.71 -9.83 6.09
C GLN A 104 -11.36 -11.29 6.41
N LEU A 105 -10.09 -11.57 6.69
CA LEU A 105 -9.63 -12.91 7.05
C LEU A 105 -10.16 -13.41 8.41
N LEU A 106 -10.75 -12.53 9.23
CA LEU A 106 -11.48 -12.94 10.43
C LEU A 106 -12.82 -13.62 10.12
N TYR A 107 -13.33 -13.41 8.90
CA TYR A 107 -14.65 -13.88 8.48
C TYR A 107 -14.57 -15.07 7.51
N GLY A 108 -13.49 -15.21 6.76
CA GLY A 108 -13.28 -16.30 5.80
C GLY A 108 -11.94 -16.18 5.09
N ASP A 109 -11.57 -17.22 4.33
CA ASP A 109 -10.29 -17.31 3.63
C ASP A 109 -10.41 -16.93 2.15
N GLU A 110 -11.60 -16.56 1.70
CA GLU A 110 -11.91 -16.25 0.28
C GLU A 110 -11.02 -15.14 -0.29
N HIS A 111 -10.59 -14.22 0.56
CA HIS A 111 -9.74 -13.08 0.20
C HIS A 111 -8.28 -13.22 0.63
N LEU A 112 -7.85 -14.43 1.02
CA LEU A 112 -6.45 -14.62 1.45
C LEU A 112 -5.46 -14.27 0.35
N SER A 113 -5.80 -14.57 -0.90
CA SER A 113 -4.95 -14.24 -2.06
C SER A 113 -4.92 -12.76 -2.44
N ASP A 114 -5.77 -11.93 -1.86
CA ASP A 114 -5.82 -10.49 -2.15
C ASP A 114 -4.81 -9.69 -1.31
N PHE A 115 -4.16 -10.35 -0.36
CA PHE A 115 -3.15 -9.81 0.53
C PHE A 115 -1.78 -10.41 0.26
#